data_fab7ac33376df0b1ffbf8b92529dc638
#
_entry.id   fab7ac33376df0b1ffbf8b92529dc638
#
_cell.length_a   1.000
_cell.length_b   1.000
_cell.length_c   1.000
_cell.angle_alpha   90.00
_cell.angle_beta   90.00
_cell.angle_gamma   90.00
#
_symmetry.space_group_name_H-M   'P 1'
#
loop_
_entity.id
_entity.type
_entity.pdbx_description
1 polymer ?
#
loop_
_entity_poly.entity_id
_entity_poly.type
_entity_poly.pdbx_seq_one_letter_code
_entity_poly.pdbx_strand_id
1 'polypeptide(L)'
;CPALSRIVITHQKGLRGLADPMATDFEALLKRGRELARSQADRYEQSISAGSPEDVAFLVYTSGTTGAPKGAMISNRNLVFQINSVQQYLNLQPLDRTLSFLPLCHIAERMSTAYNPLAQGQTVHFPENAGTVFNDVREVAPHVIFGPPRFWEKMYSQVTLYMQDALPVAR
;
A
#
# COMPACT_ATOMS: atom_id res chain seq x y z
N CYS A 1 -20.16 15.27 -7.68
CA CYS A 1 -20.38 13.96 -8.29
C CYS A 1 -21.80 13.49 -7.93
N PRO A 2 -22.72 13.33 -8.90
CA PRO A 2 -24.12 13.00 -8.60
C PRO A 2 -24.33 11.62 -7.95
N ALA A 3 -23.36 10.73 -8.08
CA ALA A 3 -23.42 9.39 -7.45
C ALA A 3 -22.79 9.35 -6.05
N LEU A 4 -22.21 10.45 -5.56
CA LEU A 4 -21.61 10.50 -4.23
C LEU A 4 -22.72 10.57 -3.18
N SER A 5 -22.81 9.58 -2.33
CA SER A 5 -23.84 9.50 -1.29
C SER A 5 -23.28 9.68 0.13
N ARG A 6 -21.98 9.52 0.31
CA ARG A 6 -21.33 9.64 1.62
C ARG A 6 -19.88 10.07 1.52
N ILE A 7 -19.43 10.87 2.48
CA ILE A 7 -18.05 11.29 2.67
C ILE A 7 -17.62 10.82 4.06
N VAL A 8 -16.56 10.01 4.14
CA VAL A 8 -16.00 9.57 5.41
C VAL A 8 -14.78 10.43 5.76
N ILE A 9 -14.81 11.07 6.91
CA ILE A 9 -13.77 11.95 7.41
C ILE A 9 -12.89 11.18 8.38
N THR A 10 -11.65 10.94 8.00
CA THR A 10 -10.67 10.22 8.83
C THR A 10 -9.96 11.13 9.84
N HIS A 11 -9.91 12.43 9.57
CA HIS A 11 -9.23 13.39 10.43
C HIS A 11 -9.94 14.75 10.40
N GLN A 12 -10.38 15.22 11.56
CA GLN A 12 -11.21 16.43 11.68
C GLN A 12 -10.41 17.76 11.75
N LYS A 13 -9.09 17.70 11.70
CA LYS A 13 -8.26 18.91 11.77
C LYS A 13 -8.56 19.86 10.60
N GLY A 14 -8.93 21.10 10.92
CA GLY A 14 -9.27 22.12 9.92
C GLY A 14 -10.73 22.08 9.45
N LEU A 15 -11.55 21.15 9.90
CA LEU A 15 -12.96 20.99 9.48
C LEU A 15 -13.96 21.51 10.54
N ARG A 16 -13.53 22.45 11.39
CA ARG A 16 -14.42 23.06 12.40
C ARG A 16 -15.60 23.74 11.70
N GLY A 17 -16.82 23.34 12.07
CA GLY A 17 -18.04 23.87 11.51
C GLY A 17 -18.52 23.24 10.19
N LEU A 18 -17.88 22.16 9.72
CA LEU A 18 -18.41 21.39 8.60
C LEU A 18 -19.75 20.74 9.01
N ALA A 19 -20.84 21.21 8.43
CA ALA A 19 -22.19 20.68 8.61
C ALA A 19 -22.71 20.16 7.27
N ASP A 20 -22.11 19.08 6.76
CA ASP A 20 -22.57 18.41 5.53
C ASP A 20 -23.30 17.11 5.89
N PRO A 21 -24.57 16.93 5.49
CA PRO A 21 -25.37 15.73 5.81
C PRO A 21 -24.78 14.45 5.17
N MET A 22 -23.94 14.55 4.16
CA MET A 22 -23.23 13.42 3.58
C MET A 22 -21.98 13.03 4.37
N ALA A 23 -21.45 13.95 5.19
CA ALA A 23 -20.23 13.72 5.95
C ALA A 23 -20.50 12.84 7.17
N THR A 24 -19.65 11.86 7.38
CA THR A 24 -19.66 11.02 8.59
C THR A 24 -18.23 10.86 9.13
N ASP A 25 -18.11 10.81 10.44
CA ASP A 25 -16.85 10.56 11.12
C ASP A 25 -16.43 9.10 10.96
N PHE A 26 -15.12 8.83 10.86
CA PHE A 26 -14.61 7.47 10.73
C PHE A 26 -14.94 6.61 11.95
N GLU A 27 -14.88 7.18 13.17
CA GLU A 27 -15.25 6.45 14.39
C GLU A 27 -16.74 6.09 14.42
N ALA A 28 -17.60 6.97 13.92
CA ALA A 28 -19.03 6.67 13.75
C ALA A 28 -19.26 5.54 12.75
N LEU A 29 -18.47 5.49 11.68
CA LEU A 29 -18.50 4.38 10.70
C LEU A 29 -18.08 3.07 11.36
N LEU A 30 -16.98 3.07 12.14
CA LEU A 30 -16.52 1.89 12.88
C LEU A 30 -17.55 1.39 13.89
N LYS A 31 -18.19 2.31 14.63
CA LYS A 31 -19.27 1.95 15.56
C LYS A 31 -20.41 1.24 14.84
N ARG A 32 -20.87 1.80 13.73
CA ARG A 32 -21.92 1.20 12.89
C ARG A 32 -21.49 -0.16 12.35
N GLY A 33 -20.23 -0.31 11.95
CA GLY A 33 -19.67 -1.60 11.51
C GLY A 33 -19.72 -2.66 12.61
N ARG A 34 -19.37 -2.30 13.86
CA ARG A 34 -19.46 -3.21 15.02
C ARG A 34 -20.90 -3.62 15.35
N GLU A 35 -21.85 -2.70 15.24
CA GLU A 35 -23.28 -2.99 15.43
C GLU A 35 -23.80 -3.96 14.35
N LEU A 36 -23.42 -3.73 13.10
CA LEU A 36 -23.77 -4.61 11.98
C LEU A 36 -23.17 -6.01 12.15
N ALA A 37 -21.92 -6.12 12.55
CA ALA A 37 -21.27 -7.41 12.80
C ALA A 37 -21.95 -8.22 13.91
N ARG A 38 -22.51 -7.55 14.94
CA ARG A 38 -23.29 -8.23 16.00
C ARG A 38 -24.64 -8.73 15.52
N SER A 39 -25.30 -7.96 14.64
CA SER A 39 -26.65 -8.30 14.13
C SER A 39 -26.62 -9.25 12.93
N GLN A 40 -25.50 -9.30 12.20
CA GLN A 40 -25.31 -10.09 10.98
C GLN A 40 -23.92 -10.74 11.00
N ALA A 41 -23.68 -11.63 11.95
CA ALA A 41 -22.37 -12.24 12.20
C ALA A 41 -21.78 -12.92 10.95
N ASP A 42 -22.61 -13.60 10.15
CA ASP A 42 -22.16 -14.37 9.00
C ASP A 42 -21.99 -13.54 7.72
N ARG A 43 -22.37 -12.25 7.74
CA ARG A 43 -22.38 -11.41 6.53
C ARG A 43 -20.98 -11.26 5.90
N TYR A 44 -19.96 -11.16 6.74
CA TYR A 44 -18.58 -11.04 6.27
C TYR A 44 -18.14 -12.31 5.53
N GLU A 45 -18.37 -13.48 6.13
CA GLU A 45 -18.03 -14.77 5.53
C GLU A 45 -18.84 -15.04 4.25
N GLN A 46 -20.11 -14.69 4.25
CA GLN A 46 -20.97 -14.77 3.05
C GLN A 46 -20.43 -13.89 1.92
N SER A 47 -19.96 -12.67 2.24
CA SER A 47 -19.38 -11.76 1.24
C SER A 47 -18.08 -12.29 0.66
N ILE A 48 -17.22 -12.92 1.48
CA ILE A 48 -15.99 -13.58 1.02
C ILE A 48 -16.36 -14.76 0.12
N SER A 49 -17.28 -15.63 0.55
CA SER A 49 -17.67 -16.83 -0.18
C SER A 49 -18.38 -16.53 -1.51
N ALA A 50 -19.00 -15.37 -1.63
CA ALA A 50 -19.65 -14.93 -2.87
C ALA A 50 -18.65 -14.37 -3.91
N GLY A 51 -17.41 -14.11 -3.51
CA GLY A 51 -16.39 -13.56 -4.39
C GLY A 51 -15.93 -14.56 -5.45
N SER A 52 -15.68 -14.04 -6.65
CA SER A 52 -15.17 -14.82 -7.80
C SER A 52 -13.73 -14.38 -8.14
N PRO A 53 -12.90 -15.29 -8.67
CA PRO A 53 -11.60 -14.93 -9.24
C PRO A 53 -11.68 -13.85 -10.34
N GLU A 54 -12.79 -13.78 -11.04
CA GLU A 54 -13.00 -12.81 -12.13
C GLU A 54 -13.52 -11.46 -11.64
N ASP A 55 -13.92 -11.35 -10.38
CA ASP A 55 -14.35 -10.06 -9.83
C ASP A 55 -13.22 -9.04 -9.84
N VAL A 56 -13.56 -7.80 -10.17
CA VAL A 56 -12.62 -6.68 -10.13
C VAL A 56 -12.31 -6.33 -8.68
N ALA A 57 -11.09 -6.61 -8.25
CA ALA A 57 -10.63 -6.29 -6.91
C ALA A 57 -10.42 -4.77 -6.72
N PHE A 58 -9.83 -4.12 -7.73
CA PHE A 58 -9.63 -2.66 -7.72
C PHE A 58 -9.29 -2.12 -9.10
N LEU A 59 -9.38 -0.78 -9.21
CA LEU A 59 -9.01 -0.02 -10.40
C LEU A 59 -7.70 0.74 -10.14
N VAL A 60 -6.79 0.68 -11.11
CA VAL A 60 -5.56 1.47 -11.10
C VAL A 60 -5.62 2.47 -12.25
N TYR A 61 -5.70 3.75 -11.92
CA TYR A 61 -5.69 4.79 -12.92
C TYR A 61 -4.27 5.10 -13.37
N THR A 62 -4.03 5.02 -14.66
CA THR A 62 -2.76 5.39 -15.27
C THR A 62 -2.95 6.65 -16.13
N SER A 63 -2.00 7.58 -16.04
CA SER A 63 -1.93 8.71 -16.97
C SER A 63 -1.52 8.13 -18.34
N GLY A 64 -2.48 8.00 -19.25
CA GLY A 64 -2.15 7.65 -20.65
C GLY A 64 -1.22 8.72 -21.25
N THR A 65 -0.35 8.31 -22.16
CA THR A 65 0.54 9.24 -22.90
C THR A 65 -0.25 10.23 -23.76
N THR A 66 -1.49 9.92 -24.07
CA THR A 66 -2.38 10.73 -24.91
C THR A 66 -3.83 10.60 -24.42
N GLY A 67 -4.34 11.59 -23.69
CA GLY A 67 -5.76 11.68 -23.34
C GLY A 67 -6.09 11.53 -21.85
N ALA A 68 -7.37 11.27 -21.55
CA ALA A 68 -7.86 11.12 -20.18
C ALA A 68 -7.27 9.87 -19.49
N PRO A 69 -7.09 9.91 -18.16
CA PRO A 69 -6.63 8.76 -17.39
C PRO A 69 -7.50 7.52 -17.64
N LYS A 70 -6.87 6.36 -17.79
CA LYS A 70 -7.54 5.07 -17.99
C LYS A 70 -7.46 4.24 -16.73
N GLY A 71 -8.58 3.64 -16.30
CA GLY A 71 -8.66 2.73 -15.18
C GLY A 71 -8.38 1.29 -15.61
N ALA A 72 -7.21 0.76 -15.27
CA ALA A 72 -6.92 -0.66 -15.45
C ALA A 72 -7.66 -1.47 -14.38
N MET A 73 -8.46 -2.44 -14.80
CA MET A 73 -9.19 -3.35 -13.91
C MET A 73 -8.27 -4.51 -13.51
N ILE A 74 -8.08 -4.69 -12.22
CA ILE A 74 -7.30 -5.80 -11.65
C ILE A 74 -8.26 -6.76 -10.98
N SER A 75 -8.31 -8.00 -11.46
CA SER A 75 -9.15 -9.04 -10.89
C SER A 75 -8.50 -9.74 -9.69
N ASN A 76 -9.30 -10.45 -8.90
CA ASN A 76 -8.79 -11.32 -7.83
C ASN A 76 -7.80 -12.36 -8.38
N ARG A 77 -8.07 -12.93 -9.55
CA ARG A 77 -7.16 -13.85 -10.24
C ARG A 77 -5.79 -13.23 -10.52
N ASN A 78 -5.76 -11.97 -10.98
CA ASN A 78 -4.50 -11.27 -11.24
C ASN A 78 -3.66 -11.11 -9.97
N LEU A 79 -4.31 -10.76 -8.84
CA LEU A 79 -3.66 -10.62 -7.55
C LEU A 79 -3.05 -11.94 -7.07
N VAL A 80 -3.84 -13.00 -7.04
CA VAL A 80 -3.40 -14.32 -6.59
C VAL A 80 -2.27 -14.85 -7.46
N PHE A 81 -2.37 -14.68 -8.78
CA PHE A 81 -1.30 -15.04 -9.71
C PHE A 81 0.00 -14.30 -9.37
N GLN A 82 -0.06 -12.99 -9.15
CA GLN A 82 1.12 -12.18 -8.84
C GLN A 82 1.73 -12.54 -7.49
N ILE A 83 0.91 -12.76 -6.45
CA ILE A 83 1.36 -13.21 -5.13
C ILE A 83 2.13 -14.53 -5.24
N ASN A 84 1.56 -15.51 -5.93
CA ASN A 84 2.20 -16.83 -6.10
C ASN A 84 3.51 -16.72 -6.91
N SER A 85 3.53 -15.88 -7.95
CA SER A 85 4.73 -15.65 -8.74
C SER A 85 5.85 -15.03 -7.92
N VAL A 86 5.56 -14.00 -7.13
CA VAL A 86 6.55 -13.35 -6.25
C VAL A 86 7.10 -14.34 -5.23
N GLN A 87 6.23 -15.14 -4.60
CA GLN A 87 6.64 -16.18 -3.66
C GLN A 87 7.60 -17.20 -4.29
N GLN A 88 7.27 -17.62 -5.50
CA GLN A 88 8.09 -18.62 -6.20
C GLN A 88 9.50 -18.11 -6.54
N TYR A 89 9.62 -16.82 -6.93
CA TYR A 89 10.89 -16.25 -7.36
C TYR A 89 11.73 -15.66 -6.23
N LEU A 90 11.11 -15.02 -5.24
CA LEU A 90 11.83 -14.32 -4.19
C LEU A 90 12.00 -15.16 -2.91
N ASN A 91 11.30 -16.29 -2.80
CA ASN A 91 11.36 -17.18 -1.62
C ASN A 91 11.21 -16.41 -0.29
N LEU A 92 10.24 -15.50 -0.24
CA LEU A 92 9.96 -14.65 0.92
C LEU A 92 9.56 -15.50 2.11
N GLN A 93 10.06 -15.15 3.29
CA GLN A 93 9.80 -15.88 4.52
C GLN A 93 8.86 -15.10 5.44
N PRO A 94 8.09 -15.79 6.31
CA PRO A 94 7.39 -15.13 7.39
C PRO A 94 8.35 -14.28 8.23
N LEU A 95 7.88 -13.09 8.64
CA LEU A 95 8.64 -12.07 9.38
C LEU A 95 9.76 -11.37 8.58
N ASP A 96 9.93 -11.66 7.30
CA ASP A 96 10.78 -10.83 6.45
C ASP A 96 10.31 -9.38 6.51
N ARG A 97 11.27 -8.46 6.62
CA ARG A 97 10.99 -7.03 6.71
C ARG A 97 10.99 -6.41 5.32
N THR A 98 10.01 -5.57 5.07
CA THR A 98 9.95 -4.70 3.89
C THR A 98 9.70 -3.25 4.32
N LEU A 99 10.08 -2.29 3.47
CA LEU A 99 9.86 -0.87 3.69
C LEU A 99 8.90 -0.32 2.64
N SER A 100 7.77 0.22 3.10
CA SER A 100 6.74 0.84 2.26
C SER A 100 6.95 2.34 2.19
N PHE A 101 7.32 2.89 1.03
CA PHE A 101 7.60 4.32 0.88
C PHE A 101 7.04 4.94 -0.42
N LEU A 102 6.50 4.15 -1.30
CA LEU A 102 5.86 4.65 -2.51
C LEU A 102 4.34 4.86 -2.29
N PRO A 103 3.68 5.65 -3.13
CA PRO A 103 2.24 5.84 -3.02
C PRO A 103 1.46 4.55 -3.30
N LEU A 104 0.49 4.21 -2.43
CA LEU A 104 -0.37 3.02 -2.58
C LEU A 104 -1.29 3.04 -3.80
N CYS A 105 -1.39 4.18 -4.50
CA CYS A 105 -2.09 4.24 -5.79
C CYS A 105 -1.31 3.50 -6.90
N HIS A 106 -0.01 3.27 -6.71
CA HIS A 106 0.80 2.48 -7.62
C HIS A 106 0.65 0.98 -7.31
N ILE A 107 0.37 0.17 -8.33
CA ILE A 107 0.11 -1.28 -8.14
C ILE A 107 1.26 -2.02 -7.47
N ALA A 108 2.48 -1.72 -7.83
CA ALA A 108 3.65 -2.39 -7.26
C ALA A 108 3.80 -2.13 -5.77
N GLU A 109 3.58 -0.88 -5.30
CA GLU A 109 3.59 -0.58 -3.87
C GLU A 109 2.44 -1.28 -3.14
N ARG A 110 1.27 -1.32 -3.74
CA ARG A 110 0.13 -2.04 -3.16
C ARG A 110 0.42 -3.54 -3.01
N MET A 111 1.12 -4.14 -3.98
CA MET A 111 1.56 -5.53 -3.89
C MET A 111 2.60 -5.73 -2.79
N SER A 112 3.63 -4.89 -2.73
CA SER A 112 4.74 -5.03 -1.78
C SER A 112 4.37 -4.65 -0.34
N THR A 113 3.39 -3.77 -0.15
CA THR A 113 2.97 -3.26 1.15
C THR A 113 1.79 -3.99 1.75
N ALA A 114 0.86 -4.46 0.94
CA ALA A 114 -0.38 -5.07 1.43
C ALA A 114 -0.50 -6.56 1.07
N TYR A 115 -0.53 -6.89 -0.22
CA TYR A 115 -0.95 -8.23 -0.62
C TYR A 115 0.12 -9.30 -0.37
N ASN A 116 1.38 -9.07 -0.70
CA ASN A 116 2.46 -10.02 -0.40
C ASN A 116 2.67 -10.19 1.11
N PRO A 117 2.75 -9.12 1.92
CA PRO A 117 2.86 -9.25 3.36
C PRO A 117 1.69 -10.00 4.02
N LEU A 118 0.45 -9.72 3.61
CA LEU A 118 -0.73 -10.44 4.11
C LEU A 118 -0.69 -11.94 3.77
N ALA A 119 -0.26 -12.28 2.55
CA ALA A 119 -0.21 -13.67 2.10
C ALA A 119 0.94 -14.48 2.74
N GLN A 120 2.03 -13.81 3.12
CA GLN A 120 3.28 -14.47 3.50
C GLN A 120 3.72 -14.18 4.93
N GLY A 121 2.97 -13.38 5.68
CA GLY A 121 3.28 -13.05 7.06
C GLY A 121 4.50 -12.15 7.24
N GLN A 122 4.75 -11.23 6.31
CA GLN A 122 5.86 -10.30 6.37
C GLN A 122 5.58 -9.12 7.31
N THR A 123 6.65 -8.48 7.79
CA THR A 123 6.58 -7.25 8.58
C THR A 123 6.80 -6.04 7.67
N VAL A 124 5.83 -5.14 7.62
CA VAL A 124 5.91 -3.90 6.84
C VAL A 124 6.30 -2.74 7.75
N HIS A 125 7.37 -2.06 7.39
CA HIS A 125 7.81 -0.82 8.02
C HIS A 125 7.44 0.37 7.16
N PHE A 126 7.15 1.49 7.79
CA PHE A 126 6.83 2.75 7.12
C PHE A 126 7.85 3.80 7.52
N PRO A 127 8.39 4.59 6.56
CA PRO A 127 9.29 5.68 6.89
C PRO A 127 8.53 6.81 7.58
N GLU A 128 9.23 7.60 8.36
CA GLU A 128 8.64 8.78 8.99
C GLU A 128 8.12 9.78 7.94
N ASN A 129 8.90 9.96 6.87
CA ASN A 129 8.53 10.78 5.71
C ASN A 129 9.40 10.43 4.50
N ALA A 130 9.10 11.01 3.34
CA ALA A 130 9.84 10.75 2.11
C ALA A 130 11.33 11.15 2.14
N GLY A 131 11.72 12.07 3.03
CA GLY A 131 13.11 12.51 3.21
C GLY A 131 13.95 11.56 4.05
N THR A 132 13.33 10.75 4.92
CA THR A 132 14.02 9.84 5.83
C THR A 132 14.27 8.44 5.25
N VAL A 133 13.68 8.11 4.10
CA VAL A 133 13.67 6.75 3.53
C VAL A 133 15.04 6.06 3.53
N PHE A 134 16.13 6.77 3.19
CA PHE A 134 17.47 6.15 3.16
C PHE A 134 18.03 5.86 4.56
N ASN A 135 17.67 6.67 5.56
CA ASN A 135 18.00 6.40 6.95
C ASN A 135 17.18 5.22 7.46
N ASP A 136 15.90 5.20 7.13
CA ASP A 136 14.97 4.13 7.52
C ASP A 136 15.36 2.78 6.90
N VAL A 137 15.86 2.77 5.64
CA VAL A 137 16.43 1.56 5.01
C VAL A 137 17.61 1.01 5.84
N ARG A 138 18.47 1.89 6.37
CA ARG A 138 19.62 1.46 7.20
C ARG A 138 19.18 0.95 8.57
N GLU A 139 18.18 1.59 9.17
CA GLU A 139 17.65 1.22 10.49
C GLU A 139 16.85 -0.08 10.43
N VAL A 140 15.92 -0.18 9.49
CA VAL A 140 15.06 -1.36 9.30
C VAL A 140 15.84 -2.55 8.78
N ALA A 141 16.87 -2.33 7.97
CA ALA A 141 17.60 -3.37 7.25
C ALA A 141 16.62 -4.37 6.59
N PRO A 142 15.79 -3.95 5.62
CA PRO A 142 14.76 -4.79 5.04
C PRO A 142 15.37 -5.99 4.30
N HIS A 143 14.73 -7.15 4.39
CA HIS A 143 15.13 -8.34 3.63
C HIS A 143 14.76 -8.19 2.16
N VAL A 144 13.67 -7.49 1.89
CA VAL A 144 13.20 -7.18 0.54
C VAL A 144 12.80 -5.71 0.47
N ILE A 145 13.23 -5.03 -0.57
CA ILE A 145 12.83 -3.67 -0.87
C ILE A 145 12.52 -3.55 -2.36
N PHE A 146 11.35 -2.97 -2.66
CA PHE A 146 10.96 -2.61 -4.01
C PHE A 146 11.17 -1.11 -4.22
N GLY A 147 11.77 -0.73 -5.34
CA GLY A 147 11.97 0.68 -5.66
C GLY A 147 12.07 0.92 -7.17
N PRO A 148 11.60 2.07 -7.66
CA PRO A 148 11.75 2.48 -9.04
C PRO A 148 13.23 2.77 -9.37
N PRO A 149 13.64 2.79 -10.64
CA PRO A 149 15.03 3.01 -11.05
C PRO A 149 15.69 4.22 -10.38
N ARG A 150 14.98 5.36 -10.30
CA ARG A 150 15.49 6.58 -9.65
C ARG A 150 15.82 6.42 -8.16
N PHE A 151 15.15 5.52 -7.47
CA PHE A 151 15.47 5.22 -6.08
C PHE A 151 16.87 4.59 -5.98
N TRP A 152 17.14 3.62 -6.84
CA TRP A 152 18.43 2.92 -6.88
C TRP A 152 19.57 3.82 -7.35
N GLU A 153 19.33 4.65 -8.36
CA GLU A 153 20.30 5.67 -8.82
C GLU A 153 20.68 6.65 -7.69
N LYS A 154 19.69 7.13 -6.93
CA LYS A 154 19.93 8.02 -5.80
C LYS A 154 20.69 7.31 -4.68
N MET A 155 20.33 6.07 -4.37
CA MET A 155 21.05 5.26 -3.38
C MET A 155 22.50 5.05 -3.81
N TYR A 156 22.74 4.67 -5.05
CA TYR A 156 24.10 4.52 -5.60
C TYR A 156 24.90 5.82 -5.47
N SER A 157 24.33 6.94 -5.87
CA SER A 157 24.99 8.25 -5.78
C SER A 157 25.37 8.62 -4.34
N GLN A 158 24.48 8.37 -3.39
CA GLN A 158 24.77 8.65 -1.96
C GLN A 158 25.89 7.75 -1.44
N VAL A 159 25.84 6.44 -1.71
CA VAL A 159 26.89 5.53 -1.29
C VAL A 159 28.24 5.93 -1.89
N THR A 160 28.26 6.29 -3.18
CA THR A 160 29.48 6.73 -3.86
C THR A 160 30.07 7.99 -3.22
N LEU A 161 29.25 8.99 -2.89
CA LEU A 161 29.69 10.20 -2.19
C LEU A 161 30.28 9.87 -0.82
N TYR A 162 29.60 9.07 0.00
CA TYR A 162 30.12 8.65 1.30
C TYR A 162 31.45 7.90 1.18
N MET A 163 31.63 7.08 0.17
CA MET A 163 32.90 6.36 -0.05
C MET A 163 34.01 7.28 -0.52
N GLN A 164 33.70 8.35 -1.27
CA GLN A 164 34.72 9.35 -1.66
C GLN A 164 35.23 10.12 -0.46
N ASP A 165 34.37 10.43 0.50
CA ASP A 165 34.72 11.16 1.73
C ASP A 165 35.34 10.25 2.81
N ALA A 166 35.28 8.93 2.63
CA ALA A 166 35.88 7.97 3.56
C ALA A 166 37.42 8.04 3.52
N LEU A 167 38.02 7.85 4.67
CA LEU A 167 39.49 7.75 4.77
C LEU A 167 40.01 6.58 3.90
N PRO A 168 41.25 6.68 3.34
CA PRO A 168 41.85 5.63 2.48
C PRO A 168 41.86 4.24 3.09
N VAL A 169 41.94 4.14 4.42
CA VAL A 169 41.91 2.86 5.18
C VAL A 169 40.53 2.19 5.19
N ALA A 170 39.46 2.95 4.91
CA ALA A 170 38.10 2.46 4.91
C ALA A 170 37.58 2.12 3.50
N ARG A 171 38.39 2.31 2.48
CA ARG A 171 38.12 1.92 1.09
C ARG A 171 38.65 0.54 0.85
#